data_94086d53b1db9ed22cdc7fb1940dfb20
#
_entry.id   94086d53b1db9ed22cdc7fb1940dfb20
#
_cell.length_a   1.000
_cell.length_b   1.000
_cell.length_c   1.000
_cell.angle_alpha   90.00
_cell.angle_beta   90.00
_cell.angle_gamma   90.00
#
_symmetry.space_group_name_H-M   'P 1'
#
loop_
_entity.id
_entity.type
_entity.pdbx_description
1 polymer ?
#
loop_
_entity_poly.entity_id
_entity_poly.type
_entity_poly.pdbx_seq_one_letter_code
_entity_poly.pdbx_strand_id
1 'polypeptide(L)'
;AAVRMFLFFSKRDFHKLSEDQWANWIQNPENGKGEIGEIIRYTQDEVTSVHEIHNRFAEVVVSKMPYIDRNITFINILVTAAPLIGLLGTVMGMLMTFQSIGAGGGEMAEMMAKGISAALFPPEVGLCIAIPGLLMVHLLKRKRDEYDAFLAKIESFTVQMHKKHGAEFAAKQYTTISRQSFAAPFGEKALNPA
;
A
#
# COMPACT_ATOMS: atom_id res chain seq x y z
N ALA A 1 3.34 17.48 -1.21
CA ALA A 1 3.01 16.17 -0.63
C ALA A 1 2.68 15.14 -1.73
N ALA A 2 1.66 15.36 -2.60
CA ALA A 2 1.21 14.41 -3.62
C ALA A 2 2.32 13.96 -4.58
N VAL A 3 3.10 14.89 -5.14
CA VAL A 3 4.21 14.59 -6.06
C VAL A 3 5.31 13.75 -5.39
N ARG A 4 5.65 14.05 -4.13
CA ARG A 4 6.63 13.22 -3.37
C ARG A 4 6.09 11.82 -3.14
N MET A 5 4.81 11.68 -2.85
CA MET A 5 4.17 10.38 -2.63
C MET A 5 4.04 9.60 -3.94
N PHE A 6 3.69 10.27 -5.04
CA PHE A 6 3.69 9.65 -6.38
C PHE A 6 5.09 9.19 -6.79
N LEU A 7 6.11 10.02 -6.60
CA LEU A 7 7.51 9.65 -6.85
C LEU A 7 7.99 8.52 -5.92
N PHE A 8 7.51 8.48 -4.68
CA PHE A 8 7.79 7.40 -3.75
C PHE A 8 7.22 6.07 -4.25
N PHE A 9 5.96 6.05 -4.71
CA PHE A 9 5.37 4.87 -5.32
C PHE A 9 5.95 4.56 -6.69
N SER A 10 6.31 5.59 -7.50
CA SER A 10 6.92 5.40 -8.82
C SER A 10 8.36 4.89 -8.75
N LYS A 11 9.13 5.31 -7.74
CA LYS A 11 10.48 4.77 -7.48
C LYS A 11 10.47 3.36 -6.89
N ARG A 12 9.36 2.97 -6.25
CA ARG A 12 9.10 1.62 -5.77
C ARG A 12 8.45 0.82 -6.89
N ASP A 13 9.23 0.47 -7.89
CA ASP A 13 8.82 -0.45 -8.94
C ASP A 13 8.62 -1.87 -8.39
N PHE A 14 7.54 -2.07 -7.61
CA PHE A 14 7.10 -3.42 -7.21
C PHE A 14 6.83 -4.29 -8.43
N HIS A 15 6.53 -3.67 -9.57
CA HIS A 15 6.29 -4.34 -10.86
C HIS A 15 7.57 -4.81 -11.57
N LYS A 16 8.75 -4.27 -11.18
CA LYS A 16 10.04 -4.65 -11.77
C LYS A 16 10.75 -5.80 -11.04
N LEU A 17 10.29 -6.13 -9.82
CA LEU A 17 10.77 -7.34 -9.17
C LEU A 17 10.14 -8.55 -9.86
N SER A 18 10.95 -9.30 -10.61
CA SER A 18 10.50 -10.57 -11.19
C SER A 18 10.09 -11.54 -10.07
N GLU A 19 9.13 -12.43 -10.37
CA GLU A 19 8.68 -13.44 -9.40
C GLU A 19 9.86 -14.26 -8.86
N ASP A 20 10.84 -14.54 -9.69
CA ASP A 20 12.05 -15.28 -9.32
C ASP A 20 12.92 -14.54 -8.32
N GLN A 21 12.97 -13.20 -8.37
CA GLN A 21 13.81 -12.40 -7.47
C GLN A 21 13.28 -12.40 -6.03
N TRP A 22 11.99 -12.09 -5.83
CA TRP A 22 11.44 -12.08 -4.47
C TRP A 22 11.21 -13.50 -3.93
N ALA A 23 10.96 -14.51 -4.79
CA ALA A 23 10.94 -15.90 -4.40
C ALA A 23 12.33 -16.37 -3.89
N ASN A 24 13.40 -15.92 -4.53
CA ASN A 24 14.78 -16.19 -4.06
C ASN A 24 15.04 -15.47 -2.72
N TRP A 25 14.51 -14.27 -2.51
CA TRP A 25 14.66 -13.56 -1.22
C TRP A 25 13.88 -14.24 -0.09
N ILE A 26 12.76 -14.90 -0.39
CA ILE A 26 12.03 -15.71 0.59
C ILE A 26 12.84 -16.94 0.99
N GLN A 27 13.58 -17.56 0.03
CA GLN A 27 14.46 -18.69 0.33
C GLN A 27 15.75 -18.26 1.06
N ASN A 28 16.27 -17.08 0.74
CA ASN A 28 17.50 -16.52 1.32
C ASN A 28 17.25 -15.07 1.78
N PRO A 29 16.69 -14.87 2.98
CA PRO A 29 16.28 -13.54 3.48
C PRO A 29 17.42 -12.52 3.55
N GLU A 30 18.65 -12.99 3.70
CA GLU A 30 19.85 -12.15 3.76
C GLU A 30 20.14 -11.40 2.46
N ASN A 31 19.70 -11.95 1.32
CA ASN A 31 19.92 -11.36 -0.01
C ASN A 31 18.88 -10.28 -0.36
N GLY A 32 17.84 -10.11 0.46
CA GLY A 32 16.78 -9.14 0.27
C GLY A 32 17.29 -7.71 0.34
N LYS A 33 17.03 -6.91 -0.72
CA LYS A 33 17.42 -5.51 -0.81
C LYS A 33 16.22 -4.58 -0.70
N GLY A 34 16.44 -3.43 -0.05
CA GLY A 34 15.41 -2.41 0.12
C GLY A 34 14.33 -2.80 1.12
N GLU A 35 13.23 -2.06 1.13
CA GLU A 35 12.15 -2.23 2.10
C GLU A 35 11.46 -3.60 2.03
N ILE A 36 11.33 -4.17 0.84
CA ILE A 36 10.73 -5.50 0.66
C ILE A 36 11.64 -6.58 1.27
N GLY A 37 12.96 -6.46 1.06
CA GLY A 37 13.92 -7.35 1.69
C GLY A 37 13.88 -7.28 3.22
N GLU A 38 13.74 -6.08 3.78
CA GLU A 38 13.56 -5.89 5.23
C GLU A 38 12.26 -6.51 5.74
N ILE A 39 11.15 -6.35 5.01
CA ILE A 39 9.86 -6.97 5.35
C ILE A 39 9.99 -8.51 5.34
N ILE A 40 10.59 -9.08 4.30
CA ILE A 40 10.79 -10.52 4.18
C ILE A 40 11.66 -11.04 5.34
N ARG A 41 12.76 -10.34 5.66
CA ARG A 41 13.63 -10.71 6.78
C ARG A 41 12.87 -10.66 8.10
N TYR A 42 12.18 -9.55 8.39
CA TYR A 42 11.40 -9.38 9.61
C TYR A 42 10.32 -10.45 9.77
N THR A 43 9.63 -10.81 8.69
CA THR A 43 8.52 -11.78 8.74
C THR A 43 8.97 -13.23 8.81
N GLN A 44 10.26 -13.52 8.61
CA GLN A 44 10.85 -14.87 8.68
C GLN A 44 11.81 -15.05 9.87
N ASP A 45 12.14 -13.99 10.59
CA ASP A 45 13.06 -14.02 11.70
C ASP A 45 12.45 -14.78 12.90
N GLU A 46 13.15 -15.84 13.38
CA GLU A 46 12.74 -16.68 14.53
C GLU A 46 11.28 -17.19 14.50
N VAL A 47 10.72 -17.43 13.30
CA VAL A 47 9.34 -17.89 13.16
C VAL A 47 9.24 -19.40 13.26
N THR A 48 8.43 -19.88 14.20
CA THR A 48 8.22 -21.31 14.47
C THR A 48 6.89 -21.84 13.93
N SER A 49 5.91 -20.95 13.64
CA SER A 49 4.57 -21.34 13.19
C SER A 49 4.03 -20.49 12.06
N VAL A 50 3.15 -21.08 11.24
CA VAL A 50 2.41 -20.36 10.18
C VAL A 50 1.60 -19.19 10.75
N HIS A 51 1.03 -19.35 11.94
CA HIS A 51 0.25 -18.31 12.59
C HIS A 51 1.11 -17.08 12.93
N GLU A 52 2.36 -17.29 13.29
CA GLU A 52 3.31 -16.22 13.58
C GLU A 52 3.69 -15.44 12.32
N ILE A 53 3.84 -16.13 11.16
CA ILE A 53 4.03 -15.48 9.85
C ILE A 53 2.87 -14.52 9.56
N HIS A 54 1.62 -14.99 9.71
CA HIS A 54 0.44 -14.15 9.51
C HIS A 54 0.42 -12.93 10.43
N ASN A 55 0.74 -13.11 11.73
CA ASN A 55 0.78 -12.00 12.67
C ASN A 55 1.84 -10.96 12.31
N ARG A 56 3.04 -11.38 11.89
CA ARG A 56 4.11 -10.47 11.47
C ARG A 56 3.76 -9.71 10.19
N PHE A 57 3.13 -10.36 9.21
CA PHE A 57 2.63 -9.66 8.02
C PHE A 57 1.50 -8.67 8.36
N ALA A 58 0.56 -9.06 9.23
CA ALA A 58 -0.49 -8.16 9.71
C ALA A 58 0.09 -6.94 10.43
N GLU A 59 1.13 -7.11 11.24
CA GLU A 59 1.84 -6.01 11.91
C GLU A 59 2.47 -5.04 10.90
N VAL A 60 3.13 -5.55 9.86
CA VAL A 60 3.69 -4.73 8.78
C VAL A 60 2.59 -3.94 8.06
N VAL A 61 1.47 -4.57 7.73
CA VAL A 61 0.33 -3.92 7.07
C VAL A 61 -0.25 -2.83 7.98
N VAL A 62 -0.52 -3.15 9.25
CA VAL A 62 -1.07 -2.19 10.21
C VAL A 62 -0.12 -1.02 10.49
N SER A 63 1.18 -1.21 10.41
CA SER A 63 2.14 -0.12 10.61
C SER A 63 2.29 0.79 9.38
N LYS A 64 2.16 0.25 8.16
CA LYS A 64 2.45 0.97 6.91
C LYS A 64 1.21 1.57 6.25
N MET A 65 0.09 0.83 6.19
CA MET A 65 -1.11 1.23 5.44
C MET A 65 -1.79 2.48 5.99
N PRO A 66 -1.98 2.67 7.30
CA PRO A 66 -2.65 3.86 7.81
C PRO A 66 -1.93 5.16 7.48
N TYR A 67 -0.60 5.13 7.42
CA TYR A 67 0.18 6.30 7.03
C TYR A 67 -0.08 6.68 5.56
N ILE A 68 -0.12 5.70 4.67
CA ILE A 68 -0.40 5.91 3.24
C ILE A 68 -1.83 6.41 3.06
N ASP A 69 -2.81 5.76 3.68
CA ASP A 69 -4.24 6.08 3.58
C ASP A 69 -4.54 7.49 4.11
N ARG A 70 -3.94 7.89 5.23
CA ARG A 70 -4.09 9.24 5.78
C ARG A 70 -3.57 10.31 4.80
N ASN A 71 -2.43 10.07 4.18
CA ASN A 71 -1.87 11.03 3.22
C ASN A 71 -2.73 11.13 1.95
N ILE A 72 -3.25 10.00 1.43
CA ILE A 72 -4.17 9.99 0.28
C ILE A 72 -5.46 10.73 0.62
N THR A 73 -6.02 10.46 1.80
CA THR A 73 -7.25 11.10 2.27
C THR A 73 -7.05 12.61 2.41
N PHE A 74 -5.93 13.06 2.97
CA PHE A 74 -5.62 14.47 3.09
C PHE A 74 -5.52 15.18 1.73
N ILE A 75 -4.84 14.57 0.76
CA ILE A 75 -4.75 15.12 -0.59
C ILE A 75 -6.14 15.14 -1.25
N ASN A 76 -6.95 14.10 -1.07
CA ASN A 76 -8.30 14.05 -1.61
C ASN A 76 -9.19 15.18 -1.06
N ILE A 77 -9.12 15.46 0.23
CA ILE A 77 -9.86 16.58 0.86
C ILE A 77 -9.45 17.90 0.22
N LEU A 78 -8.16 18.17 0.06
CA LEU A 78 -7.68 19.42 -0.55
C LEU A 78 -8.14 19.58 -2.00
N VAL A 79 -8.10 18.49 -2.78
CA VAL A 79 -8.49 18.50 -4.19
C VAL A 79 -10.01 18.70 -4.33
N THR A 80 -10.81 18.06 -3.48
CA THR A 80 -12.29 18.25 -3.51
C THR A 80 -12.73 19.60 -2.95
N ALA A 81 -11.96 20.21 -2.08
CA ALA A 81 -12.23 21.57 -1.58
C ALA A 81 -11.92 22.66 -2.61
N ALA A 82 -11.02 22.43 -3.58
CA ALA A 82 -10.61 23.45 -4.54
C ALA A 82 -11.77 24.06 -5.35
N PRO A 83 -12.71 23.28 -5.96
CA PRO A 83 -13.87 23.83 -6.65
C PRO A 83 -14.83 24.57 -5.71
N LEU A 84 -14.97 24.13 -4.44
CA LEU A 84 -15.83 24.78 -3.45
C LEU A 84 -15.28 26.15 -3.06
N ILE A 85 -13.97 26.27 -2.91
CA ILE A 85 -13.30 27.56 -2.70
C ILE A 85 -13.47 28.47 -3.92
N GLY A 86 -13.39 27.89 -5.13
CA GLY A 86 -13.70 28.62 -6.37
C GLY A 86 -15.13 29.17 -6.38
N LEU A 87 -16.11 28.34 -6.01
CA LEU A 87 -17.51 28.76 -5.92
C LEU A 87 -17.70 29.87 -4.88
N LEU A 88 -17.04 29.79 -3.72
CA LEU A 88 -17.06 30.85 -2.73
C LEU A 88 -16.54 32.20 -3.30
N GLY A 89 -15.52 32.10 -4.17
CA GLY A 89 -14.98 33.26 -4.88
C GLY A 89 -16.01 33.95 -5.78
N THR A 90 -16.94 33.22 -6.43
CA THR A 90 -18.02 33.83 -7.21
C THR A 90 -18.97 34.63 -6.32
N VAL A 91 -19.36 34.06 -5.19
CA VAL A 91 -20.28 34.72 -4.26
C VAL A 91 -19.67 36.02 -3.74
N MET A 92 -18.40 35.97 -3.35
CA MET A 92 -17.69 37.19 -2.89
C MET A 92 -17.52 38.21 -4.02
N GLY A 93 -17.18 37.79 -5.22
CA GLY A 93 -17.04 38.69 -6.39
C GLY A 93 -18.35 39.38 -6.76
N MET A 94 -19.46 38.63 -6.75
CA MET A 94 -20.80 39.22 -7.00
C MET A 94 -21.23 40.19 -5.90
N LEU A 95 -20.97 39.87 -4.63
CA LEU A 95 -21.27 40.80 -3.51
C LEU A 95 -20.50 42.10 -3.65
N MET A 96 -19.22 42.08 -3.98
CA MET A 96 -18.40 43.26 -4.22
C MET A 96 -18.94 44.10 -5.40
N THR A 97 -19.41 43.44 -6.46
CA THR A 97 -20.03 44.10 -7.61
C THR A 97 -21.29 44.85 -7.22
N PHE A 98 -22.20 44.23 -6.48
CA PHE A 98 -23.42 44.86 -6.02
C PHE A 98 -23.16 46.00 -5.05
N GLN A 99 -22.19 45.87 -4.16
CA GLN A 99 -21.77 46.97 -3.27
C GLN A 99 -21.25 48.19 -4.06
N SER A 100 -20.44 47.96 -5.10
CA SER A 100 -19.90 49.02 -5.93
C SER A 100 -20.98 49.77 -6.72
N ILE A 101 -22.01 49.06 -7.22
CA ILE A 101 -23.15 49.63 -7.91
C ILE A 101 -23.99 50.46 -6.92
N GLY A 102 -24.23 49.97 -5.71
CA GLY A 102 -25.00 50.65 -4.68
C GLY A 102 -24.35 51.95 -4.16
N ALA A 103 -23.06 52.10 -4.27
CA ALA A 103 -22.32 53.31 -3.88
C ALA A 103 -22.46 54.48 -4.87
N GLY A 104 -23.07 54.28 -6.03
CA GLY A 104 -23.45 55.32 -6.99
C GLY A 104 -22.24 56.02 -7.64
N GLY A 105 -21.90 55.67 -8.84
CA GLY A 105 -20.87 56.35 -9.62
C GLY A 105 -20.61 55.69 -10.97
N GLY A 106 -20.68 56.43 -12.01
CA GLY A 106 -20.21 56.03 -13.32
C GLY A 106 -21.16 55.15 -14.15
N GLU A 107 -20.63 54.56 -15.21
CA GLU A 107 -21.34 53.66 -16.14
C GLU A 107 -21.65 52.34 -15.46
N MET A 108 -22.85 52.21 -14.89
CA MET A 108 -23.32 51.03 -14.14
C MET A 108 -23.13 49.73 -14.91
N ALA A 109 -23.39 49.77 -16.24
CA ALA A 109 -23.24 48.59 -17.10
C ALA A 109 -21.77 48.11 -17.21
N GLU A 110 -20.81 49.00 -17.28
CA GLU A 110 -19.38 48.64 -17.37
C GLU A 110 -18.87 48.10 -16.04
N MET A 111 -19.29 48.66 -14.91
CA MET A 111 -18.94 48.17 -13.57
C MET A 111 -19.51 46.74 -13.33
N MET A 112 -20.78 46.53 -13.76
CA MET A 112 -21.37 45.19 -13.70
C MET A 112 -20.62 44.16 -14.56
N ALA A 113 -20.30 44.52 -15.80
CA ALA A 113 -19.58 43.63 -16.71
C ALA A 113 -18.19 43.23 -16.14
N LYS A 114 -17.44 44.20 -15.63
CA LYS A 114 -16.14 43.95 -14.97
C LYS A 114 -16.27 43.06 -13.72
N GLY A 115 -17.24 43.34 -12.89
CA GLY A 115 -17.47 42.58 -11.66
C GLY A 115 -17.89 41.10 -11.91
N ILE A 116 -18.80 40.90 -12.88
CA ILE A 116 -19.21 39.55 -13.28
C ILE A 116 -18.01 38.79 -13.89
N SER A 117 -17.25 39.42 -14.77
CA SER A 117 -16.04 38.82 -15.36
C SER A 117 -15.01 38.40 -14.26
N ALA A 118 -14.78 39.27 -13.30
CA ALA A 118 -13.86 38.98 -12.18
C ALA A 118 -14.37 37.85 -11.28
N ALA A 119 -15.71 37.74 -11.09
CA ALA A 119 -16.30 36.66 -10.28
C ALA A 119 -16.23 35.27 -10.94
N LEU A 120 -16.08 35.17 -12.24
CA LEU A 120 -15.96 33.91 -12.95
C LEU A 120 -14.56 33.26 -12.87
N PHE A 121 -13.54 34.06 -12.60
CA PHE A 121 -12.14 33.58 -12.56
C PHE A 121 -11.84 32.56 -11.44
N PRO A 122 -12.27 32.73 -10.19
CA PRO A 122 -11.98 31.78 -9.11
C PRO A 122 -12.47 30.36 -9.34
N PRO A 123 -13.70 30.10 -9.87
CA PRO A 123 -14.14 28.73 -10.19
C PRO A 123 -13.31 28.08 -11.30
N GLU A 124 -12.94 28.85 -12.30
CA GLU A 124 -12.08 28.35 -13.39
C GLU A 124 -10.77 27.80 -12.83
N VAL A 125 -10.08 28.58 -11.99
CA VAL A 125 -8.85 28.14 -11.32
C VAL A 125 -9.11 26.93 -10.42
N GLY A 126 -10.21 26.93 -9.66
CA GLY A 126 -10.60 25.82 -8.79
C GLY A 126 -10.75 24.49 -9.56
N LEU A 127 -11.40 24.53 -10.72
CA LEU A 127 -11.57 23.37 -11.60
C LEU A 127 -10.25 22.94 -12.26
N CYS A 128 -9.43 23.88 -12.72
CA CYS A 128 -8.11 23.60 -13.29
C CYS A 128 -7.19 22.87 -12.31
N ILE A 129 -7.32 23.11 -11.02
CA ILE A 129 -6.57 22.40 -9.98
C ILE A 129 -7.22 21.05 -9.65
N ALA A 130 -8.56 20.99 -9.58
CA ALA A 130 -9.29 19.81 -9.14
C ALA A 130 -9.18 18.65 -10.13
N ILE A 131 -9.28 18.91 -11.44
CA ILE A 131 -9.28 17.84 -12.46
C ILE A 131 -7.98 17.02 -12.42
N PRO A 132 -6.77 17.62 -12.56
CA PRO A 132 -5.54 16.85 -12.48
C PRO A 132 -5.30 16.29 -11.07
N GLY A 133 -5.77 16.99 -10.04
CA GLY A 133 -5.69 16.54 -8.65
C GLY A 133 -6.46 15.26 -8.41
N LEU A 134 -7.71 15.15 -8.86
CA LEU A 134 -8.54 13.94 -8.77
C LEU A 134 -7.92 12.77 -9.51
N LEU A 135 -7.39 13.01 -10.71
CA LEU A 135 -6.68 11.97 -11.45
C LEU A 135 -5.47 11.43 -10.67
N MET A 136 -4.68 12.33 -10.06
CA MET A 136 -3.54 11.96 -9.24
C MET A 136 -3.97 11.15 -8.00
N VAL A 137 -5.05 11.53 -7.32
CA VAL A 137 -5.60 10.77 -6.18
C VAL A 137 -6.02 9.37 -6.62
N HIS A 138 -6.67 9.24 -7.77
CA HIS A 138 -7.06 7.94 -8.31
C HIS A 138 -5.84 7.04 -8.58
N LEU A 139 -4.80 7.57 -9.20
CA LEU A 139 -3.56 6.85 -9.44
C LEU A 139 -2.86 6.43 -8.14
N LEU A 140 -2.87 7.28 -7.11
CA LEU A 140 -2.32 6.96 -5.80
C LEU A 140 -3.09 5.84 -5.10
N LYS A 141 -4.42 5.84 -5.16
CA LYS A 141 -5.26 4.76 -4.61
C LYS A 141 -4.94 3.44 -5.31
N ARG A 142 -4.89 3.43 -6.63
CA ARG A 142 -4.53 2.25 -7.40
C ARG A 142 -3.16 1.70 -7.00
N LYS A 143 -2.16 2.57 -6.83
CA LYS A 143 -0.82 2.15 -6.39
C LYS A 143 -0.79 1.61 -4.97
N ARG A 144 -1.60 2.16 -4.09
CA ARG A 144 -1.79 1.65 -2.73
C ARG A 144 -2.39 0.23 -2.75
N ASP A 145 -3.41 0.01 -3.57
CA ASP A 145 -4.07 -1.30 -3.68
C ASP A 145 -3.14 -2.35 -4.32
N GLU A 146 -2.34 -1.96 -5.33
CA GLU A 146 -1.28 -2.81 -5.91
C GLU A 146 -0.24 -3.21 -4.85
N TYR A 147 0.12 -2.31 -3.94
CA TYR A 147 1.07 -2.59 -2.86
C TYR A 147 0.49 -3.56 -1.82
N ASP A 148 -0.78 -3.39 -1.45
CA ASP A 148 -1.48 -4.28 -0.53
C ASP A 148 -1.59 -5.71 -1.10
N ALA A 149 -2.01 -5.83 -2.36
CA ALA A 149 -2.06 -7.11 -3.07
C ALA A 149 -0.69 -7.78 -3.18
N PHE A 150 0.38 -7.00 -3.36
CA PHE A 150 1.73 -7.51 -3.41
C PHE A 150 2.19 -8.07 -2.06
N LEU A 151 1.89 -7.39 -0.94
CA LEU A 151 2.18 -7.90 0.40
C LEU A 151 1.45 -9.21 0.68
N ALA A 152 0.15 -9.30 0.33
CA ALA A 152 -0.63 -10.52 0.47
C ALA A 152 -0.06 -11.68 -0.38
N LYS A 153 0.48 -11.39 -1.57
CA LYS A 153 1.14 -12.38 -2.42
C LYS A 153 2.42 -12.93 -1.76
N ILE A 154 3.27 -12.05 -1.22
CA ILE A 154 4.49 -12.47 -0.51
C ILE A 154 4.13 -13.30 0.72
N GLU A 155 3.14 -12.89 1.51
CA GLU A 155 2.65 -13.62 2.67
C GLU A 155 2.24 -15.05 2.29
N SER A 156 1.37 -15.20 1.29
CA SER A 156 0.92 -16.50 0.80
C SER A 156 2.08 -17.40 0.38
N PHE A 157 3.07 -16.83 -0.29
CA PHE A 157 4.24 -17.59 -0.75
C PHE A 157 5.13 -18.00 0.42
N THR A 158 5.36 -17.11 1.38
CA THR A 158 6.13 -17.40 2.59
C THR A 158 5.50 -18.54 3.39
N VAL A 159 4.17 -18.52 3.54
CA VAL A 159 3.41 -19.58 4.22
C VAL A 159 3.52 -20.92 3.48
N GLN A 160 3.44 -20.92 2.15
CA GLN A 160 3.57 -22.13 1.35
C GLN A 160 4.98 -22.74 1.50
N MET A 161 6.02 -21.92 1.46
CA MET A 161 7.40 -22.35 1.64
C MET A 161 7.61 -22.96 3.04
N HIS A 162 7.10 -22.30 4.08
CA HIS A 162 7.19 -22.80 5.46
C HIS A 162 6.50 -24.17 5.61
N LYS A 163 5.30 -24.33 5.05
CA LYS A 163 4.58 -25.61 5.04
C LYS A 163 5.35 -26.71 4.29
N LYS A 164 5.95 -26.38 3.15
CA LYS A 164 6.74 -27.33 2.35
C LYS A 164 7.97 -27.82 3.12
N HIS A 165 8.73 -26.92 3.73
CA HIS A 165 9.87 -27.29 4.57
C HIS A 165 9.44 -28.14 5.77
N GLY A 166 8.37 -27.79 6.46
CA GLY A 166 7.82 -28.58 7.57
C GLY A 166 7.43 -30.00 7.12
N ALA A 167 6.80 -30.15 5.97
CA ALA A 167 6.44 -31.46 5.42
C ALA A 167 7.67 -32.29 5.04
N GLU A 168 8.71 -31.69 4.46
CA GLU A 168 9.97 -32.37 4.13
C GLU A 168 10.72 -32.85 5.40
N PHE A 169 10.74 -32.04 6.47
CA PHE A 169 11.30 -32.44 7.75
C PHE A 169 10.53 -33.61 8.37
N ALA A 170 9.20 -33.55 8.38
CA ALA A 170 8.37 -34.65 8.87
C ALA A 170 8.59 -35.95 8.07
N ALA A 171 8.61 -35.87 6.75
CA ALA A 171 8.87 -37.03 5.88
C ALA A 171 10.24 -37.64 6.13
N LYS A 172 11.30 -36.83 6.30
CA LYS A 172 12.64 -37.33 6.66
C LYS A 172 12.66 -38.03 8.01
N GLN A 173 11.96 -37.47 9.00
CA GLN A 173 11.89 -38.07 10.34
C GLN A 173 11.17 -39.41 10.34
N TYR A 174 10.03 -39.54 9.63
CA TYR A 174 9.33 -40.80 9.46
C TYR A 174 10.20 -41.85 8.76
N THR A 175 10.95 -41.48 7.73
CA THR A 175 11.86 -42.39 7.02
C THR A 175 13.00 -42.88 7.91
N THR A 176 13.51 -42.03 8.80
CA THR A 176 14.59 -42.38 9.74
C THR A 176 14.08 -43.30 10.82
N ILE A 177 12.90 -43.04 11.41
CA ILE A 177 12.28 -43.87 12.44
C ILE A 177 11.90 -45.23 11.88
N SER A 178 11.33 -45.32 10.67
CA SER A 178 10.98 -46.59 10.05
C SER A 178 12.21 -47.43 9.74
N ARG A 179 13.35 -46.85 9.31
CA ARG A 179 14.60 -47.57 9.13
C ARG A 179 15.19 -48.09 10.43
N GLN A 180 15.09 -47.34 11.53
CA GLN A 180 15.56 -47.75 12.84
C GLN A 180 14.68 -48.86 13.43
N SER A 181 13.36 -48.82 13.24
CA SER A 181 12.46 -49.86 13.71
C SER A 181 12.61 -51.19 12.93
N PHE A 182 12.98 -51.12 11.65
CA PHE A 182 13.29 -52.33 10.84
C PHE A 182 14.70 -52.87 11.10
N ALA A 183 15.61 -52.07 11.62
CA ALA A 183 16.99 -52.46 11.92
C ALA A 183 17.18 -53.02 13.34
N ALA A 184 16.12 -53.03 14.17
CA ALA A 184 16.15 -53.71 15.46
C ALA A 184 16.14 -55.22 15.20
N PRO A 185 17.24 -55.94 15.50
CA PRO A 185 17.24 -57.40 15.30
C PRO A 185 16.19 -58.00 16.23
N PHE A 186 15.39 -58.90 15.68
CA PHE A 186 14.60 -59.87 16.46
C PHE A 186 15.57 -60.50 17.44
N GLY A 187 15.45 -60.08 18.72
CA GLY A 187 16.29 -60.63 19.74
C GLY A 187 16.16 -62.12 19.80
N GLU A 188 17.24 -62.74 19.42
CA GLU A 188 17.58 -64.11 19.65
C GLU A 188 17.51 -64.36 21.20
N LYS A 189 16.31 -64.68 21.69
CA LYS A 189 16.13 -65.22 23.01
C LYS A 189 16.06 -66.74 22.86
N ALA A 190 17.25 -67.33 22.80
CA ALA A 190 17.65 -68.51 23.57
C ALA A 190 16.59 -69.61 23.77
N LEU A 191 16.63 -70.57 22.89
CA LEU A 191 16.46 -71.95 23.31
C LEU A 191 17.69 -72.34 24.14
N ASN A 192 17.51 -72.56 25.41
CA ASN A 192 18.44 -73.40 26.15
C ASN A 192 17.60 -74.49 26.84
N PRO A 193 17.71 -75.77 26.40
CA PRO A 193 17.14 -76.93 27.09
C PRO A 193 18.19 -77.55 28.00
N ALA A 194 17.93 -77.61 29.28
CA ALA A 194 18.47 -78.62 30.17
C ALA A 194 17.69 -78.66 31.45
#